data_e193dd453d57263e0eb373985778b6da
#
_entry.id   e193dd453d57263e0eb373985778b6da
#
_cell.length_a   1.000
_cell.length_b   1.000
_cell.length_c   1.000
_cell.angle_alpha   90.00
_cell.angle_beta   90.00
_cell.angle_gamma   90.00
#
_symmetry.space_group_name_H-M   'P 1'
#
loop_
_entity.id
_entity.type
_entity.pdbx_description
1 polymer ?
#
loop_
_entity_poly.entity_id
_entity_poly.type
_entity_poly.pdbx_seq_one_letter_code
_entity_poly.pdbx_strand_id
1 'polypeptide(L)'
;DFGEFYCGVVDLTNPEAFEWFKDIIKEYTLGIGIDGWMADFGEYLPTDDICLYSGKSPMIEHNHWPVLWAKCNYEAVKESGKLGDVVYFMRAGGAGSQKYCTLLWAGDQSVDFTIHDGLASVICGALSAGMMGCGLTHSDIGGYTSLFDNTRTKELFLRWAEMAMFTPFMRTHEGNRPDTNFQYYDDEDTMERLARLVDVYTMLAPYTKTLVEENADSGHPVQRPLFMHYESDAKAYDIQYEYLFGRDMLIAPVYEQDKHEWDVYLPQDEWVHLWTGEEYHGGAITVSAELGYTPAFYRKNSEFADIFEEIREKYGVK
;
A
#
# COMPACT_ATOMS: atom_id res chain seq x y z
N ASP A 1 -8.14 21.18 -16.94
CA ASP A 1 -9.57 21.04 -17.25
C ASP A 1 -10.01 19.63 -16.86
N PHE A 2 -10.87 19.51 -15.86
CA PHE A 2 -11.47 18.24 -15.42
C PHE A 2 -12.87 18.01 -16.04
N GLY A 3 -13.18 18.69 -17.14
CA GLY A 3 -14.45 18.60 -17.84
C GLY A 3 -15.55 19.48 -17.26
N GLU A 4 -15.57 19.70 -15.96
CA GLU A 4 -16.59 20.49 -15.26
C GLU A 4 -16.09 21.84 -14.75
N PHE A 5 -14.78 22.00 -14.53
CA PHE A 5 -14.17 23.24 -14.05
C PHE A 5 -12.72 23.40 -14.50
N TYR A 6 -12.27 24.65 -14.50
CA TYR A 6 -10.87 24.99 -14.73
C TYR A 6 -10.13 25.10 -13.40
N CYS A 7 -8.91 24.57 -13.35
CA CYS A 7 -8.01 24.77 -12.21
C CYS A 7 -6.61 25.15 -12.69
N GLY A 8 -5.85 25.76 -11.80
CA GLY A 8 -4.43 26.04 -12.02
C GLY A 8 -3.57 25.05 -11.23
N VAL A 9 -2.35 24.86 -11.71
CA VAL A 9 -1.30 24.14 -10.99
C VAL A 9 -0.35 25.18 -10.38
N VAL A 10 -0.08 25.07 -9.08
CA VAL A 10 0.90 25.92 -8.40
C VAL A 10 2.29 25.60 -8.95
N ASP A 11 3.00 26.61 -9.44
CA ASP A 11 4.36 26.42 -9.95
C ASP A 11 5.37 26.23 -8.80
N LEU A 12 5.63 24.97 -8.45
CA LEU A 12 6.58 24.62 -7.40
C LEU A 12 8.06 24.90 -7.78
N THR A 13 8.33 25.31 -9.02
CA THR A 13 9.66 25.81 -9.40
C THR A 13 9.87 27.30 -9.05
N ASN A 14 8.77 28.01 -8.72
CA ASN A 14 8.83 29.36 -8.21
C ASN A 14 9.07 29.31 -6.69
N PRO A 15 10.21 29.87 -6.18
CA PRO A 15 10.50 29.84 -4.76
C PRO A 15 9.43 30.50 -3.87
N GLU A 16 8.82 31.59 -4.32
CA GLU A 16 7.77 32.27 -3.56
C GLU A 16 6.49 31.41 -3.47
N ALA A 17 6.11 30.73 -4.56
CA ALA A 17 4.96 29.84 -4.57
C ALA A 17 5.23 28.56 -3.74
N PHE A 18 6.45 28.06 -3.77
CA PHE A 18 6.86 26.91 -2.96
C PHE A 18 6.79 27.23 -1.46
N GLU A 19 7.34 28.39 -1.02
CA GLU A 19 7.25 28.84 0.37
C GLU A 19 5.81 29.10 0.80
N TRP A 20 5.03 29.76 -0.05
CA TRP A 20 3.62 29.99 0.22
C TRP A 20 2.85 28.68 0.46
N PHE A 21 3.09 27.64 -0.34
CA PHE A 21 2.41 26.36 -0.15
C PHE A 21 2.86 25.64 1.12
N LYS A 22 4.15 25.72 1.46
CA LYS A 22 4.64 25.23 2.77
C LYS A 22 3.93 25.92 3.94
N ASP A 23 3.76 27.24 3.85
CA ASP A 23 3.07 28.02 4.91
C ASP A 23 1.61 27.58 5.04
N ILE A 24 0.91 27.28 3.94
CA ILE A 24 -0.43 26.69 3.96
C ILE A 24 -0.44 25.37 4.74
N ILE A 25 0.48 24.45 4.44
CA ILE A 25 0.57 23.17 5.16
C ILE A 25 0.85 23.41 6.66
N LYS A 26 1.76 24.31 6.98
CA LYS A 26 2.10 24.64 8.38
C LYS A 26 0.92 25.24 9.13
N GLU A 27 0.20 26.19 8.52
CA GLU A 27 -0.90 26.92 9.18
C GLU A 27 -2.18 26.10 9.25
N TYR A 28 -2.62 25.53 8.12
CA TYR A 28 -3.97 24.94 7.98
C TYR A 28 -4.00 23.40 8.10
N THR A 29 -2.85 22.77 8.27
CA THR A 29 -2.76 21.32 8.53
C THR A 29 -2.09 21.08 9.88
N LEU A 30 -0.81 21.38 10.00
CA LEU A 30 -0.05 21.16 11.23
C LEU A 30 -0.51 22.09 12.37
N GLY A 31 -0.81 23.34 12.06
CA GLY A 31 -1.20 24.37 13.02
C GLY A 31 -2.55 24.13 13.69
N ILE A 32 -3.43 23.37 13.06
CA ILE A 32 -4.73 22.96 13.63
C ILE A 32 -4.69 21.57 14.30
N GLY A 33 -3.52 20.92 14.35
CA GLY A 33 -3.30 19.67 15.08
C GLY A 33 -3.56 18.41 14.26
N ILE A 34 -3.47 18.48 12.92
CA ILE A 34 -3.50 17.29 12.06
C ILE A 34 -2.11 16.65 12.07
N ASP A 35 -2.04 15.37 12.43
CA ASP A 35 -0.79 14.60 12.54
C ASP A 35 -0.59 13.62 11.35
N GLY A 36 -1.45 13.67 10.33
CA GLY A 36 -1.27 12.89 9.10
C GLY A 36 -2.27 13.27 8.01
N TRP A 37 -1.83 13.22 6.74
CA TRP A 37 -2.68 13.56 5.60
C TRP A 37 -2.27 12.84 4.31
N MET A 38 -3.20 12.83 3.36
CA MET A 38 -2.96 12.47 1.98
C MET A 38 -2.43 13.71 1.24
N ALA A 39 -1.18 13.65 0.80
CA ALA A 39 -0.59 14.64 -0.11
C ALA A 39 -0.91 14.22 -1.54
N ASP A 40 -2.16 14.45 -1.93
CA ASP A 40 -2.74 13.97 -3.17
C ASP A 40 -2.17 14.66 -4.41
N PHE A 41 -2.39 14.07 -5.58
CA PHE A 41 -1.88 14.53 -6.87
C PHE A 41 -0.33 14.56 -6.94
N GLY A 42 0.23 15.49 -7.71
CA GLY A 42 1.68 15.63 -7.92
C GLY A 42 2.15 15.16 -9.30
N GLU A 43 1.29 14.52 -10.10
CA GLU A 43 1.58 14.03 -11.45
C GLU A 43 1.00 14.90 -12.57
N TYR A 44 0.11 15.85 -12.27
CA TYR A 44 -0.68 16.59 -13.26
C TYR A 44 -0.02 17.87 -13.82
N LEU A 45 1.31 17.95 -13.87
CA LEU A 45 1.96 19.07 -14.56
C LEU A 45 1.70 18.94 -16.08
N PRO A 46 1.05 19.91 -16.73
CA PRO A 46 0.95 19.92 -18.20
C PRO A 46 2.33 19.94 -18.85
N THR A 47 2.48 19.28 -19.99
CA THR A 47 3.78 19.17 -20.69
C THR A 47 3.93 20.17 -21.83
N ASP A 48 2.85 20.81 -22.23
CA ASP A 48 2.73 21.74 -23.35
C ASP A 48 1.99 23.03 -22.92
N ASP A 49 2.21 24.08 -23.67
CA ASP A 49 1.54 25.39 -23.54
C ASP A 49 1.65 26.07 -22.17
N ILE A 50 2.68 25.73 -21.38
CA ILE A 50 2.99 26.39 -20.10
C ILE A 50 4.44 26.84 -20.03
N CYS A 51 4.69 27.86 -19.21
CA CYS A 51 6.02 28.34 -18.87
C CYS A 51 6.23 28.22 -17.37
N LEU A 52 7.30 27.54 -16.96
CA LEU A 52 7.70 27.43 -15.56
C LEU A 52 8.65 28.57 -15.19
N TYR A 53 8.60 29.01 -13.94
CA TYR A 53 9.51 30.03 -13.37
C TYR A 53 10.98 29.64 -13.53
N SER A 54 11.30 28.35 -13.40
CA SER A 54 12.66 27.82 -13.58
C SER A 54 13.21 27.98 -14.99
N GLY A 55 12.36 28.27 -15.97
CA GLY A 55 12.72 28.29 -17.40
C GLY A 55 13.00 26.93 -18.01
N LYS A 56 12.87 25.85 -17.24
CA LYS A 56 13.03 24.48 -17.76
C LYS A 56 11.80 24.05 -18.54
N SER A 57 12.01 23.11 -19.47
CA SER A 57 10.91 22.51 -20.22
C SER A 57 9.96 21.73 -19.30
N PRO A 58 8.64 21.96 -19.40
CA PRO A 58 7.64 21.17 -18.65
C PRO A 58 7.75 19.66 -18.93
N MET A 59 8.14 19.25 -20.12
CA MET A 59 8.41 17.85 -20.48
C MET A 59 9.48 17.20 -19.58
N ILE A 60 10.48 17.98 -19.15
CA ILE A 60 11.54 17.49 -18.25
C ILE A 60 11.08 17.54 -16.79
N GLU A 61 10.40 18.62 -16.40
CA GLU A 61 9.95 18.81 -15.01
C GLU A 61 8.73 17.93 -14.67
N HIS A 62 7.99 17.42 -15.65
CA HIS A 62 6.81 16.58 -15.40
C HIS A 62 7.09 15.39 -14.47
N ASN A 63 8.12 14.60 -14.78
CA ASN A 63 8.50 13.47 -13.93
C ASN A 63 9.23 13.87 -12.64
N HIS A 64 9.69 15.10 -12.54
CA HIS A 64 10.28 15.67 -11.35
C HIS A 64 9.24 16.32 -10.42
N TRP A 65 8.02 16.55 -10.93
CA TRP A 65 6.97 17.24 -10.17
C TRP A 65 6.59 16.53 -8.87
N PRO A 66 6.40 15.20 -8.85
CA PRO A 66 6.17 14.46 -7.61
C PRO A 66 7.28 14.66 -6.56
N VAL A 67 8.52 14.80 -7.01
CA VAL A 67 9.67 15.06 -6.11
C VAL A 67 9.57 16.44 -5.46
N LEU A 68 9.20 17.47 -6.23
CA LEU A 68 8.99 18.82 -5.71
C LEU A 68 7.82 18.87 -4.72
N TRP A 69 6.75 18.14 -5.03
CA TRP A 69 5.59 18.04 -4.14
C TRP A 69 5.93 17.32 -2.83
N ALA A 70 6.62 16.18 -2.91
CA ALA A 70 7.14 15.47 -1.74
C ALA A 70 8.05 16.36 -0.89
N LYS A 71 8.95 17.10 -1.55
CA LYS A 71 9.86 18.04 -0.89
C LYS A 71 9.10 19.14 -0.15
N CYS A 72 8.06 19.71 -0.77
CA CYS A 72 7.24 20.76 -0.17
C CYS A 72 6.61 20.28 1.15
N ASN A 73 5.98 19.10 1.14
CA ASN A 73 5.41 18.50 2.33
C ASN A 73 6.47 18.20 3.39
N TYR A 74 7.59 17.59 2.99
CA TYR A 74 8.69 17.26 3.89
C TYR A 74 9.27 18.50 4.60
N GLU A 75 9.54 19.58 3.85
CA GLU A 75 10.10 20.80 4.40
C GLU A 75 9.12 21.49 5.35
N ALA A 76 7.82 21.50 5.04
CA ALA A 76 6.80 22.02 5.94
C ALA A 76 6.78 21.28 7.30
N VAL A 77 6.84 19.93 7.27
CA VAL A 77 6.92 19.12 8.50
C VAL A 77 8.22 19.35 9.24
N LYS A 78 9.36 19.39 8.53
CA LYS A 78 10.69 19.61 9.11
C LYS A 78 10.80 20.96 9.79
N GLU A 79 10.38 22.05 9.13
CA GLU A 79 10.42 23.40 9.66
C GLU A 79 9.51 23.60 10.87
N SER A 80 8.43 22.82 10.94
CA SER A 80 7.54 22.77 12.10
C SER A 80 8.06 21.91 13.26
N GLY A 81 9.25 21.29 13.12
CA GLY A 81 9.84 20.41 14.14
C GLY A 81 9.07 19.11 14.39
N LYS A 82 8.30 18.65 13.40
CA LYS A 82 7.37 17.52 13.51
C LYS A 82 7.84 16.25 12.78
N LEU A 83 9.11 16.19 12.35
CA LEU A 83 9.65 14.96 11.74
C LEU A 83 9.63 13.81 12.76
N GLY A 84 9.04 12.69 12.36
CA GLY A 84 8.84 11.51 13.22
C GLY A 84 7.51 11.48 13.96
N ASP A 85 6.81 12.63 14.08
CA ASP A 85 5.51 12.74 14.75
C ASP A 85 4.33 12.78 13.77
N VAL A 86 4.62 13.03 12.49
CA VAL A 86 3.60 13.25 11.44
C VAL A 86 3.83 12.31 10.29
N VAL A 87 2.74 11.75 9.75
CA VAL A 87 2.76 10.87 8.58
C VAL A 87 1.96 11.50 7.45
N TYR A 88 2.57 11.65 6.28
CA TYR A 88 1.86 11.93 5.04
C TYR A 88 2.22 10.89 3.98
N PHE A 89 1.32 10.68 3.04
CA PHE A 89 1.52 9.73 1.96
C PHE A 89 1.11 10.32 0.62
N MET A 90 1.69 9.80 -0.45
CA MET A 90 1.52 10.34 -1.80
C MET A 90 1.12 9.24 -2.77
N ARG A 91 0.40 9.60 -3.84
CA ARG A 91 0.12 8.68 -4.94
C ARG A 91 1.14 8.79 -6.06
N ALA A 92 1.75 9.94 -6.26
CA ALA A 92 2.73 10.16 -7.29
C ALA A 92 4.15 10.09 -6.70
N GLY A 93 5.01 9.35 -7.37
CA GLY A 93 6.41 9.20 -7.00
C GLY A 93 7.30 9.09 -8.23
N GLY A 94 8.55 9.49 -8.08
CA GLY A 94 9.56 9.40 -9.13
C GLY A 94 10.95 9.22 -8.50
N ALA A 95 11.97 9.09 -9.33
CA ALA A 95 13.35 8.99 -8.87
C ALA A 95 13.71 10.26 -8.04
N GLY A 96 13.98 10.07 -6.77
CA GLY A 96 14.26 11.15 -5.81
C GLY A 96 13.14 11.46 -4.82
N SER A 97 11.91 10.97 -5.03
CA SER A 97 10.81 11.13 -4.07
C SER A 97 11.12 10.44 -2.73
N GLN A 98 11.83 9.32 -2.75
CA GLN A 98 12.23 8.53 -1.57
C GLN A 98 12.97 9.35 -0.52
N LYS A 99 13.64 10.42 -0.94
CA LYS A 99 14.35 11.34 -0.04
C LYS A 99 13.38 12.10 0.89
N TYR A 100 12.16 12.29 0.46
CA TYR A 100 11.18 13.14 1.11
C TYR A 100 9.94 12.39 1.59
N CYS A 101 9.52 11.35 0.85
CA CYS A 101 8.40 10.50 1.20
C CYS A 101 8.61 9.09 0.65
N THR A 102 8.58 8.09 1.52
CA THR A 102 8.68 6.67 1.15
C THR A 102 7.34 5.95 1.24
N LEU A 103 6.31 6.58 1.81
CA LEU A 103 4.98 6.01 1.94
C LEU A 103 4.11 6.45 0.76
N LEU A 104 3.82 5.50 -0.13
CA LEU A 104 2.95 5.70 -1.28
C LEU A 104 1.66 4.90 -1.12
N TRP A 105 0.55 5.43 -1.64
CA TRP A 105 -0.60 4.58 -1.92
C TRP A 105 -0.75 4.38 -3.43
N ALA A 106 -1.43 3.31 -3.79
CA ALA A 106 -1.50 2.88 -5.18
C ALA A 106 -2.34 3.81 -6.09
N GLY A 107 -3.00 4.83 -5.54
CA GLY A 107 -3.87 5.76 -6.26
C GLY A 107 -5.32 5.29 -6.31
N ASP A 108 -6.01 5.65 -7.37
CA ASP A 108 -7.46 5.50 -7.52
C ASP A 108 -7.83 4.21 -8.27
N GLN A 109 -7.45 3.04 -7.75
CA GLN A 109 -7.74 1.76 -8.40
C GLN A 109 -9.22 1.53 -8.65
N SER A 110 -9.51 0.78 -9.71
CA SER A 110 -10.84 0.29 -10.04
C SER A 110 -11.38 -0.63 -8.95
N VAL A 111 -12.68 -0.53 -8.66
CA VAL A 111 -13.35 -1.34 -7.63
C VAL A 111 -13.70 -2.75 -8.17
N ASP A 112 -12.68 -3.47 -8.63
CA ASP A 112 -12.83 -4.80 -9.23
C ASP A 112 -11.59 -5.71 -9.02
N PHE A 113 -11.64 -6.92 -9.56
CA PHE A 113 -10.57 -7.91 -9.51
C PHE A 113 -9.64 -7.88 -10.73
N THR A 114 -9.72 -6.88 -11.59
CA THR A 114 -8.88 -6.85 -12.80
C THR A 114 -7.40 -6.74 -12.46
N ILE A 115 -6.57 -7.36 -13.30
CA ILE A 115 -5.11 -7.36 -13.14
C ILE A 115 -4.46 -6.04 -13.58
N HIS A 116 -5.22 -5.19 -14.28
CA HIS A 116 -4.67 -3.95 -14.86
C HIS A 116 -4.83 -2.75 -13.95
N ASP A 117 -5.92 -2.69 -13.19
CA ASP A 117 -6.24 -1.53 -12.34
C ASP A 117 -7.02 -1.90 -11.06
N GLY A 118 -7.36 -3.17 -10.86
CA GLY A 118 -8.05 -3.69 -9.68
C GLY A 118 -7.10 -4.20 -8.60
N LEU A 119 -7.62 -5.09 -7.73
CA LEU A 119 -6.89 -5.64 -6.58
C LEU A 119 -5.50 -6.19 -6.91
N ALA A 120 -5.36 -6.94 -8.01
CA ALA A 120 -4.08 -7.55 -8.37
C ALA A 120 -3.02 -6.51 -8.74
N SER A 121 -3.42 -5.35 -9.30
CA SER A 121 -2.49 -4.31 -9.73
C SER A 121 -1.69 -3.71 -8.57
N VAL A 122 -2.31 -3.61 -7.38
CA VAL A 122 -1.62 -3.02 -6.21
C VAL A 122 -0.51 -3.91 -5.67
N ILE A 123 -0.61 -5.23 -5.85
CA ILE A 123 0.45 -6.18 -5.46
C ILE A 123 1.71 -5.89 -6.30
N CYS A 124 1.58 -5.93 -7.63
CA CYS A 124 2.69 -5.63 -8.54
C CYS A 124 3.21 -4.20 -8.37
N GLY A 125 2.31 -3.23 -8.15
CA GLY A 125 2.65 -1.84 -7.89
C GLY A 125 3.50 -1.68 -6.64
N ALA A 126 3.12 -2.32 -5.53
CA ALA A 126 3.86 -2.31 -4.27
C ALA A 126 5.27 -2.90 -4.42
N LEU A 127 5.37 -4.07 -5.07
CA LEU A 127 6.67 -4.73 -5.30
C LEU A 127 7.58 -3.88 -6.18
N SER A 128 7.05 -3.29 -7.26
CA SER A 128 7.80 -2.41 -8.15
C SER A 128 8.26 -1.13 -7.45
N ALA A 129 7.37 -0.47 -6.69
CA ALA A 129 7.70 0.71 -5.90
C ALA A 129 8.78 0.40 -4.85
N GLY A 130 8.69 -0.74 -4.18
CA GLY A 130 9.69 -1.23 -3.23
C GLY A 130 11.08 -1.37 -3.85
N MET A 131 11.16 -1.95 -5.05
CA MET A 131 12.42 -2.08 -5.80
C MET A 131 12.99 -0.75 -6.27
N MET A 132 12.17 0.30 -6.35
CA MET A 132 12.60 1.67 -6.65
C MET A 132 12.98 2.48 -5.39
N GLY A 133 12.90 1.88 -4.19
CA GLY A 133 13.22 2.54 -2.93
C GLY A 133 12.04 3.25 -2.25
N CYS A 134 10.80 3.06 -2.73
CA CYS A 134 9.58 3.45 -2.03
C CYS A 134 9.04 2.22 -1.30
N GLY A 135 9.66 1.88 -0.17
CA GLY A 135 9.47 0.60 0.51
C GLY A 135 8.24 0.49 1.39
N LEU A 136 7.48 1.58 1.56
CA LEU A 136 6.25 1.63 2.34
C LEU A 136 5.08 1.91 1.40
N THR A 137 4.25 0.91 1.16
CA THR A 137 3.12 1.05 0.23
C THR A 137 1.81 0.59 0.85
N HIS A 138 0.71 1.15 0.40
CA HIS A 138 -0.63 0.72 0.73
C HIS A 138 -1.61 1.06 -0.39
N SER A 139 -2.87 0.71 -0.22
CA SER A 139 -3.95 1.02 -1.18
C SER A 139 -5.26 1.28 -0.45
N ASP A 140 -6.23 1.84 -1.16
CA ASP A 140 -7.59 1.98 -0.69
C ASP A 140 -8.24 0.60 -0.62
N ILE A 141 -8.68 0.18 0.57
CA ILE A 141 -9.33 -1.13 0.74
C ILE A 141 -10.63 -1.17 -0.07
N GLY A 142 -10.67 -2.06 -1.06
CA GLY A 142 -11.78 -2.22 -1.97
C GLY A 142 -11.74 -1.31 -3.20
N GLY A 143 -10.62 -0.59 -3.42
CA GLY A 143 -10.47 0.36 -4.52
C GLY A 143 -11.20 1.69 -4.29
N TYR A 144 -11.04 2.61 -5.24
CA TYR A 144 -11.63 3.95 -5.21
C TYR A 144 -12.57 4.20 -6.37
N THR A 145 -12.13 3.88 -7.61
CA THR A 145 -12.82 4.29 -8.83
C THR A 145 -13.94 3.36 -9.22
N SER A 146 -15.16 3.86 -9.11
CA SER A 146 -16.38 3.25 -9.67
C SER A 146 -16.80 4.00 -10.92
N LEU A 147 -16.74 3.35 -12.08
CA LEU A 147 -17.16 3.91 -13.35
C LEU A 147 -18.25 3.05 -13.96
N PHE A 148 -19.20 3.69 -14.64
CA PHE A 148 -20.34 3.02 -15.29
C PHE A 148 -21.10 2.11 -14.31
N ASP A 149 -21.23 0.83 -14.61
CA ASP A 149 -21.90 -0.17 -13.77
C ASP A 149 -20.95 -0.90 -12.79
N ASN A 150 -19.66 -0.51 -12.79
CA ASN A 150 -18.68 -1.10 -11.87
C ASN A 150 -18.86 -0.50 -10.47
N THR A 151 -19.22 -1.35 -9.52
CA THR A 151 -19.41 -0.99 -8.11
C THR A 151 -18.71 -2.00 -7.20
N ARG A 152 -18.16 -1.49 -6.10
CA ARG A 152 -17.48 -2.31 -5.10
C ARG A 152 -18.43 -3.32 -4.48
N THR A 153 -18.05 -4.59 -4.50
CA THR A 153 -18.79 -5.67 -3.85
C THR A 153 -18.24 -5.96 -2.45
N LYS A 154 -19.04 -6.64 -1.62
CA LYS A 154 -18.61 -7.14 -0.30
C LYS A 154 -17.38 -8.03 -0.39
N GLU A 155 -17.37 -8.96 -1.35
CA GLU A 155 -16.25 -9.88 -1.53
C GLU A 155 -14.96 -9.12 -1.86
N LEU A 156 -15.01 -8.20 -2.83
CA LEU A 156 -13.86 -7.38 -3.19
C LEU A 156 -13.32 -6.60 -1.99
N PHE A 157 -14.21 -5.97 -1.23
CA PHE A 157 -13.83 -5.22 -0.03
C PHE A 157 -13.08 -6.10 0.97
N LEU A 158 -13.60 -7.28 1.27
CA LEU A 158 -13.00 -8.20 2.22
C LEU A 158 -11.71 -8.82 1.71
N ARG A 159 -11.63 -9.24 0.42
CA ARG A 159 -10.38 -9.73 -0.19
C ARG A 159 -9.28 -8.67 -0.17
N TRP A 160 -9.64 -7.43 -0.41
CA TRP A 160 -8.69 -6.32 -0.31
C TRP A 160 -8.23 -6.07 1.13
N ALA A 161 -9.15 -6.13 2.08
CA ALA A 161 -8.83 -6.00 3.50
C ALA A 161 -7.92 -7.14 4.01
N GLU A 162 -8.11 -8.37 3.52
CA GLU A 162 -7.23 -9.52 3.78
C GLU A 162 -5.79 -9.26 3.32
N MET A 163 -5.59 -8.67 2.15
CA MET A 163 -4.27 -8.27 1.69
C MET A 163 -3.73 -7.09 2.51
N ALA A 164 -4.56 -6.09 2.78
CA ALA A 164 -4.15 -4.85 3.43
C ALA A 164 -3.66 -5.04 4.87
N MET A 165 -4.10 -6.09 5.59
CA MET A 165 -3.56 -6.39 6.92
C MET A 165 -2.09 -6.81 6.92
N PHE A 166 -1.54 -7.18 5.76
CA PHE A 166 -0.13 -7.49 5.54
C PHE A 166 0.58 -6.41 4.72
N THR A 167 0.25 -5.17 4.99
CA THR A 167 0.91 -3.98 4.45
C THR A 167 1.33 -3.06 5.59
N PRO A 168 2.26 -2.12 5.38
CA PRO A 168 2.68 -1.22 6.45
C PRO A 168 1.59 -0.25 6.91
N PHE A 169 0.56 -0.03 6.09
CA PHE A 169 -0.53 0.90 6.41
C PHE A 169 -1.87 0.36 5.90
N MET A 170 -2.82 0.17 6.80
CA MET A 170 -4.15 -0.35 6.51
C MET A 170 -5.18 0.78 6.58
N ARG A 171 -5.88 1.07 5.45
CA ARG A 171 -6.78 2.22 5.35
C ARG A 171 -7.97 1.91 4.46
N THR A 172 -9.17 2.27 4.90
CA THR A 172 -10.38 2.25 4.08
C THR A 172 -10.57 3.59 3.37
N HIS A 173 -11.26 3.56 2.23
CA HIS A 173 -11.77 4.73 1.53
C HIS A 173 -13.19 4.46 1.04
N GLU A 174 -14.06 5.47 1.07
CA GLU A 174 -15.45 5.33 0.63
C GLU A 174 -15.57 5.07 -0.87
N GLY A 175 -14.59 5.55 -1.65
CA GLY A 175 -14.62 5.57 -3.11
C GLY A 175 -15.28 6.84 -3.66
N ASN A 176 -15.29 6.98 -4.99
CA ASN A 176 -15.87 8.15 -5.66
C ASN A 176 -17.42 8.09 -5.76
N ARG A 177 -18.04 6.95 -5.40
CA ARG A 177 -19.50 6.74 -5.36
C ARG A 177 -19.92 6.07 -4.05
N PRO A 178 -19.83 6.76 -2.90
CA PRO A 178 -20.06 6.15 -1.60
C PRO A 178 -21.48 5.58 -1.43
N ASP A 179 -22.48 6.18 -2.09
CA ASP A 179 -23.88 5.72 -2.00
C ASP A 179 -24.17 4.41 -2.74
N THR A 180 -23.26 3.96 -3.62
CA THR A 180 -23.44 2.75 -4.44
C THR A 180 -22.38 1.69 -4.18
N ASN A 181 -21.21 2.08 -3.73
CA ASN A 181 -20.16 1.16 -3.34
C ASN A 181 -20.49 0.49 -2.01
N PHE A 182 -20.28 -0.82 -1.92
CA PHE A 182 -20.40 -1.54 -0.66
C PHE A 182 -19.45 -0.94 0.39
N GLN A 183 -19.99 -0.65 1.57
CA GLN A 183 -19.26 -0.08 2.70
C GLN A 183 -19.12 -1.10 3.83
N TYR A 184 -18.08 -1.00 4.66
CA TYR A 184 -17.85 -1.95 5.75
C TYR A 184 -18.98 -1.98 6.79
N TYR A 185 -19.76 -0.92 6.87
CA TYR A 185 -20.88 -0.78 7.82
C TYR A 185 -22.25 -1.19 7.24
N ASP A 186 -22.29 -1.69 6.00
CA ASP A 186 -23.56 -2.08 5.34
C ASP A 186 -24.15 -3.36 5.93
N ASP A 187 -23.31 -4.24 6.49
CA ASP A 187 -23.76 -5.41 7.23
C ASP A 187 -22.84 -5.77 8.41
N GLU A 188 -23.43 -6.47 9.40
CA GLU A 188 -22.76 -6.87 10.64
C GLU A 188 -21.64 -7.89 10.39
N ASP A 189 -21.84 -8.86 9.49
CA ASP A 189 -20.80 -9.87 9.15
C ASP A 189 -19.54 -9.21 8.59
N THR A 190 -19.68 -8.16 7.76
CA THR A 190 -18.52 -7.42 7.25
C THR A 190 -17.79 -6.67 8.36
N MET A 191 -18.54 -6.01 9.25
CA MET A 191 -17.92 -5.31 10.39
C MET A 191 -17.16 -6.28 11.30
N GLU A 192 -17.72 -7.45 11.59
CA GLU A 192 -17.06 -8.46 12.41
C GLU A 192 -15.78 -9.00 11.74
N ARG A 193 -15.85 -9.30 10.43
CA ARG A 193 -14.68 -9.75 9.67
C ARG A 193 -13.60 -8.69 9.60
N LEU A 194 -13.96 -7.44 9.28
CA LEU A 194 -13.01 -6.35 9.23
C LEU A 194 -12.38 -6.10 10.60
N ALA A 195 -13.17 -6.12 11.69
CA ALA A 195 -12.65 -5.95 13.05
C ALA A 195 -11.61 -7.02 13.39
N ARG A 196 -11.84 -8.29 12.98
CA ARG A 196 -10.85 -9.36 13.11
C ARG A 196 -9.57 -9.08 12.31
N LEU A 197 -9.69 -8.67 11.04
CA LEU A 197 -8.52 -8.35 10.21
C LEU A 197 -7.72 -7.17 10.77
N VAL A 198 -8.39 -6.15 11.30
CA VAL A 198 -7.75 -5.02 12.00
C VAL A 198 -7.05 -5.47 13.28
N ASP A 199 -7.64 -6.42 14.03
CA ASP A 199 -6.98 -6.97 15.22
C ASP A 199 -5.72 -7.75 14.85
N VAL A 200 -5.75 -8.58 13.81
CA VAL A 200 -4.56 -9.26 13.28
C VAL A 200 -3.49 -8.25 12.86
N TYR A 201 -3.87 -7.19 12.12
CA TYR A 201 -2.96 -6.09 11.76
C TYR A 201 -2.32 -5.47 13.00
N THR A 202 -3.10 -5.27 14.06
CA THR A 202 -2.61 -4.71 15.33
C THR A 202 -1.67 -5.68 16.06
N MET A 203 -1.98 -6.98 16.07
CA MET A 203 -1.10 -8.01 16.64
C MET A 203 0.23 -8.10 15.88
N LEU A 204 0.23 -7.88 14.56
CA LEU A 204 1.44 -7.83 13.74
C LEU A 204 2.29 -6.55 13.95
N ALA A 205 1.78 -5.53 14.66
CA ALA A 205 2.47 -4.25 14.80
C ALA A 205 3.91 -4.33 15.32
N PRO A 206 4.27 -5.20 16.29
CA PRO A 206 5.67 -5.34 16.71
C PRO A 206 6.57 -5.81 15.57
N TYR A 207 6.12 -6.79 14.77
CA TYR A 207 6.83 -7.25 13.57
C TYR A 207 6.89 -6.17 12.49
N THR A 208 5.76 -5.56 12.15
CA THR A 208 5.70 -4.50 11.13
C THR A 208 6.62 -3.33 11.46
N LYS A 209 6.74 -2.94 12.74
CA LYS A 209 7.66 -1.87 13.16
C LYS A 209 9.12 -2.21 12.86
N THR A 210 9.56 -3.44 13.09
CA THR A 210 10.93 -3.85 12.74
C THR A 210 11.19 -3.76 11.23
N LEU A 211 10.18 -4.07 10.40
CA LEU A 211 10.28 -3.95 8.96
C LEU A 211 10.36 -2.49 8.48
N VAL A 212 9.62 -1.59 9.14
CA VAL A 212 9.71 -0.15 8.87
C VAL A 212 11.08 0.42 9.28
N GLU A 213 11.61 -0.02 10.43
CA GLU A 213 12.96 0.33 10.88
C GLU A 213 14.03 -0.20 9.90
N GLU A 214 13.91 -1.46 9.46
CA GLU A 214 14.78 -2.04 8.44
C GLU A 214 14.72 -1.26 7.11
N ASN A 215 13.52 -0.82 6.70
CA ASN A 215 13.38 0.02 5.51
C ASN A 215 14.10 1.36 5.67
N ALA A 216 14.02 1.99 6.83
CA ALA A 216 14.72 3.26 7.10
C ALA A 216 16.24 3.10 7.09
N ASP A 217 16.75 1.98 7.62
CA ASP A 217 18.19 1.75 7.78
C ASP A 217 18.86 1.24 6.50
N SER A 218 18.19 0.35 5.77
CA SER A 218 18.79 -0.39 4.64
C SER A 218 18.09 -0.20 3.31
N GLY A 219 16.88 0.37 3.30
CA GLY A 219 16.05 0.52 2.11
C GLY A 219 15.29 -0.75 1.71
N HIS A 220 15.38 -1.84 2.47
CA HIS A 220 14.60 -3.03 2.17
C HIS A 220 13.09 -2.72 2.27
N PRO A 221 12.28 -3.00 1.23
CA PRO A 221 10.85 -2.76 1.30
C PRO A 221 10.16 -3.68 2.29
N VAL A 222 9.03 -3.25 2.82
CA VAL A 222 8.21 -4.07 3.72
C VAL A 222 7.56 -5.23 2.96
N GLN A 223 7.03 -4.97 1.77
CA GLN A 223 6.54 -5.98 0.83
C GLN A 223 7.64 -6.28 -0.19
N ARG A 224 8.06 -7.55 -0.28
CA ARG A 224 9.25 -7.96 -1.03
C ARG A 224 8.90 -9.01 -2.08
N PRO A 225 9.40 -8.90 -3.32
CA PRO A 225 9.34 -10.01 -4.26
C PRO A 225 10.14 -11.21 -3.72
N LEU A 226 9.68 -12.42 -4.01
CA LEU A 226 10.28 -13.66 -3.46
C LEU A 226 11.78 -13.77 -3.73
N PHE A 227 12.23 -13.35 -4.91
CA PHE A 227 13.63 -13.42 -5.30
C PHE A 227 14.60 -12.60 -4.44
N MET A 228 14.11 -11.64 -3.65
CA MET A 228 14.99 -10.88 -2.72
C MET A 228 15.62 -11.74 -1.65
N HIS A 229 14.98 -12.85 -1.27
CA HIS A 229 15.47 -13.78 -0.25
C HIS A 229 15.73 -15.19 -0.80
N TYR A 230 15.28 -15.44 -2.03
CA TYR A 230 15.41 -16.74 -2.72
C TYR A 230 15.97 -16.55 -4.13
N GLU A 231 17.10 -15.84 -4.25
CA GLU A 231 17.74 -15.47 -5.53
C GLU A 231 18.22 -16.66 -6.37
N SER A 232 18.46 -17.80 -5.75
CA SER A 232 18.83 -19.04 -6.46
C SER A 232 17.63 -19.83 -6.98
N ASP A 233 16.42 -19.46 -6.58
CA ASP A 233 15.19 -20.10 -7.01
C ASP A 233 14.65 -19.44 -8.28
N ALA A 234 14.82 -20.09 -9.43
CA ALA A 234 14.37 -19.55 -10.71
C ALA A 234 12.86 -19.29 -10.75
N LYS A 235 12.04 -20.08 -10.01
CA LYS A 235 10.59 -19.91 -9.95
C LYS A 235 10.19 -18.62 -9.22
N ALA A 236 10.97 -18.17 -8.25
CA ALA A 236 10.71 -16.95 -7.51
C ALA A 236 10.68 -15.69 -8.40
N TYR A 237 11.31 -15.72 -9.58
CA TYR A 237 11.30 -14.61 -10.55
C TYR A 237 10.05 -14.59 -11.43
N ASP A 238 9.29 -15.68 -11.49
CA ASP A 238 8.04 -15.77 -12.26
C ASP A 238 6.79 -15.41 -11.42
N ILE A 239 6.93 -15.35 -10.09
CA ILE A 239 5.82 -15.10 -9.17
C ILE A 239 5.57 -13.59 -9.07
N GLN A 240 4.37 -13.15 -9.48
CA GLN A 240 3.99 -11.73 -9.54
C GLN A 240 3.02 -11.30 -8.44
N TYR A 241 2.19 -12.21 -7.94
CA TYR A 241 1.05 -11.89 -7.07
C TYR A 241 1.16 -12.50 -5.67
N GLU A 242 2.33 -13.02 -5.32
CA GLU A 242 2.71 -13.39 -3.98
C GLU A 242 3.89 -12.53 -3.53
N TYR A 243 3.98 -12.27 -2.24
CA TYR A 243 5.09 -11.48 -1.71
C TYR A 243 5.50 -11.94 -0.32
N LEU A 244 6.73 -11.63 0.01
CA LEU A 244 7.20 -11.71 1.38
C LEU A 244 6.83 -10.41 2.12
N PHE A 245 6.15 -10.53 3.25
CA PHE A 245 5.97 -9.45 4.21
C PHE A 245 7.15 -9.50 5.19
N GLY A 246 8.12 -8.63 4.96
CA GLY A 246 9.44 -8.76 5.55
C GLY A 246 10.20 -9.99 5.03
N ARG A 247 10.90 -10.64 5.93
CA ARG A 247 11.64 -11.87 5.65
C ARG A 247 10.87 -13.13 6.04
N ASP A 248 10.01 -13.00 7.03
CA ASP A 248 9.51 -14.15 7.79
C ASP A 248 8.11 -14.60 7.40
N MET A 249 7.35 -13.80 6.66
CA MET A 249 6.02 -14.18 6.19
C MET A 249 5.95 -14.20 4.67
N LEU A 250 5.16 -15.13 4.11
CA LEU A 250 4.76 -15.17 2.71
C LEU A 250 3.25 -15.01 2.64
N ILE A 251 2.80 -14.09 1.80
CA ILE A 251 1.41 -13.76 1.61
C ILE A 251 1.04 -14.04 0.15
N ALA A 252 -0.04 -14.78 -0.06
CA ALA A 252 -0.61 -15.07 -1.38
C ALA A 252 -2.05 -14.53 -1.45
N PRO A 253 -2.23 -13.22 -1.75
CA PRO A 253 -3.56 -12.62 -1.80
C PRO A 253 -4.45 -13.29 -2.83
N VAL A 254 -5.72 -13.49 -2.48
CA VAL A 254 -6.73 -13.99 -3.41
C VAL A 254 -7.25 -12.80 -4.21
N TYR A 255 -6.86 -12.71 -5.46
CA TYR A 255 -7.19 -11.60 -6.37
C TYR A 255 -8.17 -11.97 -7.47
N GLU A 256 -8.91 -13.07 -7.29
CA GLU A 256 -10.00 -13.49 -8.16
C GLU A 256 -11.28 -13.70 -7.36
N GLN A 257 -12.41 -13.42 -8.00
CA GLN A 257 -13.72 -13.55 -7.39
C GLN A 257 -14.14 -15.04 -7.24
N ASP A 258 -14.98 -15.31 -6.23
CA ASP A 258 -15.61 -16.63 -5.99
C ASP A 258 -14.59 -17.77 -5.77
N LYS A 259 -13.42 -17.49 -5.20
CA LYS A 259 -12.41 -18.50 -4.89
C LYS A 259 -12.50 -18.97 -3.44
N HIS A 260 -12.47 -20.30 -3.27
CA HIS A 260 -12.43 -21.00 -1.97
C HIS A 260 -11.14 -21.79 -1.76
N GLU A 261 -10.36 -21.98 -2.81
CA GLU A 261 -9.03 -22.59 -2.82
C GLU A 261 -8.08 -21.70 -3.61
N TRP A 262 -6.80 -21.70 -3.26
CA TRP A 262 -5.80 -20.88 -3.90
C TRP A 262 -4.48 -21.62 -4.07
N ASP A 263 -3.90 -21.49 -5.26
CA ASP A 263 -2.59 -22.02 -5.55
C ASP A 263 -1.50 -21.08 -5.02
N VAL A 264 -0.53 -21.62 -4.31
CA VAL A 264 0.58 -20.88 -3.69
C VAL A 264 1.90 -21.54 -4.05
N TYR A 265 2.89 -20.73 -4.34
CA TYR A 265 4.27 -21.18 -4.47
C TYR A 265 5.08 -20.82 -3.23
N LEU A 266 5.54 -21.82 -2.49
CA LEU A 266 6.44 -21.65 -1.37
C LEU A 266 7.89 -21.91 -1.81
N PRO A 267 8.80 -20.93 -1.73
CA PRO A 267 10.23 -21.21 -1.89
C PRO A 267 10.72 -22.26 -0.89
N GLN A 268 11.83 -22.91 -1.19
CA GLN A 268 12.37 -23.99 -0.35
C GLN A 268 12.78 -23.45 1.03
N ASP A 269 11.95 -23.72 2.02
CA ASP A 269 12.14 -23.37 3.44
C ASP A 269 11.16 -24.17 4.30
N GLU A 270 11.15 -23.97 5.61
CA GLU A 270 10.16 -24.53 6.53
C GLU A 270 9.09 -23.49 6.83
N TRP A 271 7.90 -23.72 6.27
CA TRP A 271 6.76 -22.82 6.37
C TRP A 271 5.65 -23.40 7.29
N VAL A 272 4.97 -22.54 7.99
CA VAL A 272 3.77 -22.88 8.78
C VAL A 272 2.61 -22.02 8.27
N HIS A 273 1.51 -22.64 7.88
CA HIS A 273 0.31 -21.93 7.48
C HIS A 273 -0.30 -21.19 8.68
N LEU A 274 -0.49 -19.88 8.55
CA LEU A 274 -0.87 -19.00 9.67
C LEU A 274 -2.17 -19.43 10.34
N TRP A 275 -3.15 -19.90 9.55
CA TRP A 275 -4.48 -20.17 10.08
C TRP A 275 -4.68 -21.61 10.59
N THR A 276 -4.01 -22.59 9.98
CA THR A 276 -4.19 -24.01 10.33
C THR A 276 -3.05 -24.58 11.17
N GLY A 277 -1.86 -24.00 11.09
CA GLY A 277 -0.65 -24.53 11.69
C GLY A 277 -0.04 -25.72 10.93
N GLU A 278 -0.55 -26.03 9.73
CA GLU A 278 0.05 -27.06 8.88
C GLU A 278 1.44 -26.64 8.41
N GLU A 279 2.36 -27.60 8.38
CA GLU A 279 3.75 -27.40 8.00
C GLU A 279 4.01 -27.79 6.55
N TYR A 280 4.80 -26.97 5.85
CA TYR A 280 5.18 -27.16 4.44
C TYR A 280 6.69 -26.96 4.27
N HIS A 281 7.27 -27.67 3.30
CA HIS A 281 8.73 -27.62 3.02
C HIS A 281 9.07 -27.00 1.66
N GLY A 282 8.20 -26.13 1.16
CA GLY A 282 8.34 -25.54 -0.17
C GLY A 282 7.58 -26.29 -1.28
N GLY A 283 7.57 -25.70 -2.47
CA GLY A 283 6.88 -26.23 -3.64
C GLY A 283 5.53 -25.56 -3.93
N ALA A 284 4.89 -25.99 -5.00
CA ALA A 284 3.54 -25.55 -5.34
C ALA A 284 2.51 -26.35 -4.53
N ILE A 285 1.60 -25.67 -3.92
CA ILE A 285 0.52 -26.23 -3.10
C ILE A 285 -0.80 -25.55 -3.42
N THR A 286 -1.92 -26.22 -3.11
CA THR A 286 -3.25 -25.62 -3.10
C THR A 286 -3.78 -25.66 -1.67
N VAL A 287 -4.27 -24.53 -1.18
CA VAL A 287 -4.79 -24.40 0.18
C VAL A 287 -6.19 -23.78 0.18
N SER A 288 -6.94 -24.00 1.27
CA SER A 288 -8.21 -23.31 1.48
C SER A 288 -8.00 -21.80 1.53
N ALA A 289 -8.92 -21.06 0.90
CA ALA A 289 -8.91 -19.60 0.81
C ALA A 289 -10.30 -19.02 1.09
N GLU A 290 -10.96 -19.49 2.13
CA GLU A 290 -12.25 -18.96 2.55
C GLU A 290 -12.17 -17.46 2.85
N LEU A 291 -13.26 -16.76 2.54
CA LEU A 291 -13.33 -15.31 2.72
C LEU A 291 -13.03 -14.89 4.16
N GLY A 292 -12.01 -14.05 4.33
CA GLY A 292 -11.45 -13.64 5.60
C GLY A 292 -10.18 -14.39 6.02
N TYR A 293 -9.70 -15.35 5.21
CA TYR A 293 -8.55 -16.18 5.49
C TYR A 293 -7.62 -16.30 4.29
N THR A 294 -7.08 -15.17 3.82
CA THR A 294 -6.10 -15.20 2.73
C THR A 294 -4.93 -16.11 3.08
N PRO A 295 -4.42 -16.93 2.13
CA PRO A 295 -3.26 -17.76 2.38
C PRO A 295 -2.06 -16.93 2.85
N ALA A 296 -1.60 -17.23 4.05
CA ALA A 296 -0.45 -16.60 4.69
C ALA A 296 0.36 -17.66 5.41
N PHE A 297 1.67 -17.56 5.30
CA PHE A 297 2.61 -18.51 5.89
C PHE A 297 3.70 -17.75 6.63
N TYR A 298 4.25 -18.36 7.66
CA TYR A 298 5.43 -17.82 8.33
C TYR A 298 6.55 -18.87 8.41
N ARG A 299 7.79 -18.41 8.45
CA ARG A 299 8.94 -19.29 8.61
C ARG A 299 8.93 -19.89 10.01
N LYS A 300 8.99 -21.20 10.09
CA LYS A 300 8.92 -21.95 11.37
C LYS A 300 9.93 -21.49 12.40
N ASN A 301 11.13 -21.10 11.94
CA ASN A 301 12.23 -20.67 12.81
C ASN A 301 12.34 -19.13 12.92
N SER A 302 11.25 -18.39 12.66
CA SER A 302 11.22 -16.93 12.84
C SER A 302 11.37 -16.57 14.32
N GLU A 303 12.09 -15.51 14.61
CA GLU A 303 12.13 -14.91 15.95
C GLU A 303 10.79 -14.31 16.38
N PHE A 304 9.86 -14.10 15.45
CA PHE A 304 8.51 -13.61 15.67
C PHE A 304 7.45 -14.72 15.69
N ALA A 305 7.86 -16.00 15.69
CA ALA A 305 6.94 -17.13 15.65
C ALA A 305 5.88 -17.07 16.77
N ASP A 306 6.23 -16.60 17.94
CA ASP A 306 5.30 -16.44 19.07
C ASP A 306 4.11 -15.52 18.72
N ILE A 307 4.35 -14.42 18.01
CA ILE A 307 3.29 -13.50 17.54
C ILE A 307 2.37 -14.21 16.55
N PHE A 308 2.94 -14.94 15.58
CA PHE A 308 2.18 -15.65 14.58
C PHE A 308 1.35 -16.80 15.17
N GLU A 309 1.90 -17.47 16.17
CA GLU A 309 1.19 -18.51 16.93
C GLU A 309 0.05 -17.93 17.77
N GLU A 310 0.23 -16.78 18.40
CA GLU A 310 -0.83 -16.08 19.13
C GLU A 310 -1.99 -15.70 18.20
N ILE A 311 -1.70 -15.22 16.97
CA ILE A 311 -2.71 -14.95 15.94
C ILE A 311 -3.48 -16.23 15.60
N ARG A 312 -2.76 -17.35 15.38
CA ARG A 312 -3.38 -18.64 15.10
C ARG A 312 -4.24 -19.14 16.25
N GLU A 313 -3.77 -19.05 17.48
CA GLU A 313 -4.53 -19.46 18.68
C GLU A 313 -5.84 -18.69 18.79
N LYS A 314 -5.82 -17.40 18.45
CA LYS A 314 -6.99 -16.52 18.56
C LYS A 314 -7.96 -16.66 17.36
N TYR A 315 -7.43 -16.81 16.16
CA TYR A 315 -8.20 -16.70 14.91
C TYR A 315 -8.06 -17.87 13.93
N GLY A 316 -7.28 -18.87 14.26
CA GLY A 316 -7.08 -20.05 13.42
C GLY A 316 -8.37 -20.85 13.20
N VAL A 317 -8.40 -21.51 12.05
CA VAL A 317 -9.47 -22.45 11.70
C VAL A 317 -9.10 -23.84 12.21
N LYS A 318 -10.10 -24.56 12.74
CA LYS A 318 -9.92 -25.92 13.28
C LYS A 318 -10.22 -26.97 12.24
#